data_fa272c651bd78326cc6347c4305ad484
#
_entry.id   fa272c651bd78326cc6347c4305ad484
#
_cell.length_a   1.000
_cell.length_b   1.000
_cell.length_c   1.000
_cell.angle_alpha   90.00
_cell.angle_beta   90.00
_cell.angle_gamma   90.00
#
_symmetry.space_group_name_H-M   'P 1'
#
loop_
_entity.id
_entity.type
_entity.pdbx_description
1 polymer ?
#
loop_
_entity_poly.entity_id
_entity_poly.type
_entity_poly.pdbx_seq_one_letter_code
_entity_poly.pdbx_strand_id
1 'polypeptide(L)'
;MSMFDRIAQTVSYQTLTLDSPVQITIKRLDQIHPHISGNKFFKLKHNLLEAQKQAAKKIITFGGAYSNHIAAAAYAAHLFSFESIGIIRGEELADKPLNHTLSKAQQFGMQLQFFSREKYRQKDTEAFLQQLKKEHPDAYIVPEGGSNALAILGCQEILTDDDRKNYDVICCAVGTGGTILGLIEASSTHQKILGFSALKGEFLQKEIALKTTKSNWKITDDYCFGGYAKTTVELFTFIQNFEQQYQIPLEQIYTGKMLFGLLNLIENNHFAKNTRILVIHSGGLQGRKMPFSDLNQ
;
A
#
# COMPACT_ATOMS: atom_id res chain seq x y z
N MET A 1 -12.43 15.83 15.12
CA MET A 1 -12.04 15.64 13.70
C MET A 1 -10.52 15.68 13.62
N SER A 2 -9.89 14.58 13.22
CA SER A 2 -8.42 14.52 13.13
C SER A 2 -7.90 15.39 11.99
N MET A 3 -6.58 15.68 11.98
CA MET A 3 -5.96 16.41 10.87
C MET A 3 -6.14 15.66 9.54
N PHE A 4 -6.07 14.33 9.56
CA PHE A 4 -6.32 13.51 8.37
C PHE A 4 -7.75 13.63 7.85
N ASP A 5 -8.75 13.69 8.73
CA ASP A 5 -10.15 13.83 8.32
C ASP A 5 -10.44 15.17 7.61
N ARG A 6 -9.62 16.21 7.89
CA ARG A 6 -9.76 17.54 7.25
C ARG A 6 -9.18 17.57 5.83
N ILE A 7 -8.23 16.73 5.53
CA ILE A 7 -7.55 16.70 4.22
C ILE A 7 -8.04 15.58 3.31
N ALA A 8 -8.87 14.66 3.85
CA ALA A 8 -9.44 13.58 3.09
C ALA A 8 -10.43 14.11 2.04
N GLN A 9 -10.21 13.72 0.79
CA GLN A 9 -11.18 13.93 -0.28
C GLN A 9 -12.21 12.80 -0.28
N THR A 10 -13.35 13.04 -0.91
CA THR A 10 -14.39 12.02 -1.09
C THR A 10 -13.85 10.87 -1.93
N VAL A 11 -13.94 9.66 -1.39
CA VAL A 11 -13.56 8.43 -2.10
C VAL A 11 -14.73 7.98 -2.97
N SER A 12 -14.51 7.92 -4.27
CA SER A 12 -15.53 7.43 -5.21
C SER A 12 -15.56 5.90 -5.28
N TYR A 13 -16.72 5.38 -5.66
CA TYR A 13 -16.95 3.97 -5.97
C TYR A 13 -17.28 3.87 -7.45
N GLN A 14 -16.55 3.05 -8.18
CA GLN A 14 -16.72 2.88 -9.61
C GLN A 14 -17.03 1.42 -9.94
N THR A 15 -18.25 1.16 -10.39
CA THR A 15 -18.67 -0.18 -10.82
C THR A 15 -18.15 -0.45 -12.23
N LEU A 16 -17.58 -1.64 -12.44
CA LEU A 16 -17.14 -2.09 -13.75
C LEU A 16 -18.29 -2.77 -14.50
N THR A 17 -18.46 -2.41 -15.76
CA THR A 17 -19.38 -3.12 -16.67
C THR A 17 -18.64 -4.31 -17.26
N LEU A 18 -19.03 -5.52 -16.83
CA LEU A 18 -18.46 -6.80 -17.28
C LEU A 18 -19.57 -7.67 -17.85
N ASP A 19 -19.24 -8.45 -18.85
CA ASP A 19 -20.09 -9.58 -19.28
C ASP A 19 -19.87 -10.77 -18.34
N SER A 20 -20.38 -10.63 -17.13
CA SER A 20 -20.18 -11.61 -16.05
C SER A 20 -21.34 -11.55 -15.05
N PRO A 21 -21.73 -12.66 -14.47
CA PRO A 21 -22.72 -12.68 -13.38
C PRO A 21 -22.19 -12.15 -12.04
N VAL A 22 -20.93 -11.68 -11.99
CA VAL A 22 -20.28 -11.11 -10.80
C VAL A 22 -20.29 -9.59 -10.94
N GLN A 23 -20.56 -8.88 -9.82
CA GLN A 23 -20.51 -7.42 -9.78
C GLN A 23 -19.19 -6.95 -9.14
N ILE A 24 -18.48 -6.07 -9.81
CA ILE A 24 -17.24 -5.48 -9.29
C ILE A 24 -17.42 -3.99 -9.09
N THR A 25 -17.08 -3.52 -7.91
CA THR A 25 -16.97 -2.09 -7.60
C THR A 25 -15.56 -1.78 -7.10
N ILE A 26 -14.96 -0.76 -7.65
CA ILE A 26 -13.63 -0.30 -7.22
C ILE A 26 -13.80 0.89 -6.28
N LYS A 27 -13.33 0.74 -5.05
CA LYS A 27 -13.20 1.83 -4.08
C LYS A 27 -11.89 2.56 -4.35
N ARG A 28 -12.00 3.80 -4.84
CA ARG A 28 -10.93 4.63 -5.39
C ARG A 28 -10.15 5.35 -4.29
N LEU A 29 -9.46 4.59 -3.41
CA LEU A 29 -8.61 5.20 -2.36
C LEU A 29 -7.44 6.01 -2.94
N ASP A 30 -7.07 5.76 -4.20
CA ASP A 30 -6.10 6.58 -4.92
C ASP A 30 -6.49 8.06 -5.00
N GLN A 31 -7.78 8.38 -4.87
CA GLN A 31 -8.34 9.74 -4.90
C GLN A 31 -8.45 10.40 -3.53
N ILE A 32 -8.19 9.69 -2.42
CA ILE A 32 -8.39 10.23 -1.07
C ILE A 32 -7.53 11.45 -0.77
N HIS A 33 -6.34 11.52 -1.36
CA HIS A 33 -5.43 12.66 -1.27
C HIS A 33 -4.35 12.58 -2.37
N PRO A 34 -3.97 13.69 -3.01
CA PRO A 34 -3.03 13.67 -4.15
C PRO A 34 -1.62 13.16 -3.81
N HIS A 35 -1.16 13.35 -2.58
CA HIS A 35 0.20 12.96 -2.16
C HIS A 35 0.23 11.85 -1.10
N ILE A 36 -0.76 11.78 -0.22
CA ILE A 36 -0.91 10.69 0.76
C ILE A 36 -1.98 9.73 0.22
N SER A 37 -1.72 9.16 -0.94
CA SER A 37 -2.69 8.40 -1.72
C SER A 37 -2.88 6.98 -1.19
N GLY A 38 -4.09 6.47 -1.37
CA GLY A 38 -4.42 5.07 -1.15
C GLY A 38 -4.32 4.61 0.30
N ASN A 39 -3.89 3.39 0.48
CA ASN A 39 -3.75 2.78 1.81
C ASN A 39 -2.74 3.49 2.72
N LYS A 40 -1.84 4.31 2.16
CA LYS A 40 -0.85 5.04 2.96
C LYS A 40 -1.49 6.14 3.80
N PHE A 41 -2.59 6.71 3.33
CA PHE A 41 -3.40 7.64 4.10
C PHE A 41 -3.83 7.03 5.45
N PHE A 42 -4.41 5.86 5.40
CA PHE A 42 -4.88 5.13 6.57
C PHE A 42 -3.73 4.64 7.46
N LYS A 43 -2.67 4.12 6.88
CA LYS A 43 -1.50 3.64 7.62
C LYS A 43 -0.76 4.74 8.37
N LEU A 44 -0.69 5.94 7.81
CA LEU A 44 -0.01 7.08 8.44
C LEU A 44 -0.89 7.79 9.46
N LYS A 45 -2.22 7.76 9.33
CA LYS A 45 -3.15 8.49 10.18
C LYS A 45 -2.86 8.32 11.66
N HIS A 46 -3.00 7.14 12.20
CA HIS A 46 -2.79 6.90 13.63
C HIS A 46 -1.33 6.97 14.06
N ASN A 47 -0.38 6.66 13.18
CA ASN A 47 1.04 6.83 13.46
C ASN A 47 1.40 8.30 13.70
N LEU A 48 0.92 9.22 12.86
CA LEU A 48 1.23 10.64 13.02
C LEU A 48 0.42 11.28 14.15
N LEU A 49 -0.78 10.83 14.43
CA LEU A 49 -1.52 11.24 15.63
C LEU A 49 -0.79 10.81 16.90
N GLU A 50 -0.23 9.59 16.94
CA GLU A 50 0.56 9.13 18.07
C GLU A 50 1.89 9.90 18.18
N ALA A 51 2.55 10.22 17.07
CA ALA A 51 3.74 11.07 17.05
C ALA A 51 3.45 12.46 17.67
N GLN A 52 2.31 13.06 17.30
CA GLN A 52 1.87 14.34 17.90
C GLN A 52 1.62 14.22 19.40
N LYS A 53 0.92 13.17 19.82
CA LYS A 53 0.65 12.90 21.25
C LYS A 53 1.93 12.74 22.05
N GLN A 54 2.96 12.15 21.46
CA GLN A 54 4.29 12.01 22.07
C GLN A 54 5.15 13.28 21.97
N ALA A 55 4.61 14.37 21.42
CA ALA A 55 5.32 15.62 21.15
C ALA A 55 6.62 15.41 20.32
N ALA A 56 6.63 14.39 19.46
CA ALA A 56 7.74 14.16 18.55
C ALA A 56 7.92 15.34 17.60
N LYS A 57 9.16 15.69 17.31
CA LYS A 57 9.50 16.74 16.34
C LYS A 57 9.84 16.16 14.98
N LYS A 58 10.21 14.88 14.95
CA LYS A 58 10.77 14.22 13.78
C LYS A 58 10.11 12.87 13.53
N ILE A 59 9.91 12.54 12.26
CA ILE A 59 9.47 11.22 11.79
C ILE A 59 10.64 10.53 11.11
N ILE A 60 10.97 9.31 11.55
CA ILE A 60 11.94 8.46 10.86
C ILE A 60 11.20 7.27 10.26
N THR A 61 11.46 6.97 9.00
CA THR A 61 10.84 5.83 8.32
C THR A 61 11.77 5.17 7.32
N PHE A 62 11.36 4.02 6.78
CA PHE A 62 12.18 3.13 5.97
C PHE A 62 11.51 2.80 4.64
N GLY A 63 12.33 2.62 3.60
CA GLY A 63 11.81 2.17 2.30
C GLY A 63 12.90 1.98 1.24
N GLY A 64 12.52 1.37 0.14
CA GLY A 64 13.34 1.35 -1.07
C GLY A 64 13.19 2.65 -1.88
N ALA A 65 14.01 2.81 -2.91
CA ALA A 65 14.05 4.02 -3.75
C ALA A 65 12.72 4.38 -4.44
N TYR A 66 11.85 3.42 -4.69
CA TYR A 66 10.55 3.62 -5.34
C TYR A 66 9.37 3.41 -4.36
N SER A 67 9.63 3.59 -3.07
CA SER A 67 8.64 3.29 -2.03
C SER A 67 7.50 4.31 -2.01
N ASN A 68 6.27 3.84 -2.24
CA ASN A 68 5.05 4.64 -2.05
C ASN A 68 4.89 5.13 -0.61
N HIS A 69 5.48 4.41 0.35
CA HIS A 69 5.45 4.80 1.75
C HIS A 69 6.38 5.99 2.02
N ILE A 70 7.61 5.96 1.49
CA ILE A 70 8.55 7.10 1.60
C ILE A 70 7.92 8.37 1.03
N ALA A 71 7.35 8.31 -0.18
CA ALA A 71 6.71 9.46 -0.80
C ALA A 71 5.55 10.02 0.06
N ALA A 72 4.67 9.14 0.53
CA ALA A 72 3.52 9.55 1.36
C ALA A 72 3.96 10.07 2.74
N ALA A 73 4.95 9.44 3.37
CA ALA A 73 5.45 9.85 4.69
C ALA A 73 6.18 11.20 4.62
N ALA A 74 6.95 11.46 3.56
CA ALA A 74 7.60 12.75 3.35
C ALA A 74 6.60 13.89 3.27
N TYR A 75 5.57 13.73 2.43
CA TYR A 75 4.53 14.75 2.30
C TYR A 75 3.71 14.91 3.60
N ALA A 76 3.35 13.81 4.25
CA ALA A 76 2.59 13.87 5.50
C ALA A 76 3.39 14.57 6.62
N ALA A 77 4.68 14.28 6.74
CA ALA A 77 5.56 14.96 7.70
C ALA A 77 5.63 16.46 7.41
N HIS A 78 5.84 16.85 6.14
CA HIS A 78 5.82 18.24 5.71
C HIS A 78 4.50 18.95 6.07
N LEU A 79 3.38 18.34 5.72
CA LEU A 79 2.04 18.92 5.94
C LEU A 79 1.73 19.11 7.42
N PHE A 80 2.22 18.23 8.27
CA PHE A 80 1.96 18.26 9.72
C PHE A 80 3.13 18.84 10.52
N SER A 81 4.05 19.54 9.86
CA SER A 81 5.18 20.26 10.46
C SER A 81 6.14 19.39 11.29
N PHE A 82 6.33 18.14 10.87
CA PHE A 82 7.40 17.29 11.37
C PHE A 82 8.64 17.43 10.46
N GLU A 83 9.82 17.43 11.04
CA GLU A 83 11.02 17.03 10.31
C GLU A 83 10.90 15.57 9.90
N SER A 84 11.58 15.15 8.83
CA SER A 84 11.55 13.75 8.44
C SER A 84 12.88 13.22 7.94
N ILE A 85 13.16 11.96 8.28
CA ILE A 85 14.30 11.17 7.79
C ILE A 85 13.76 9.91 7.12
N GLY A 86 14.15 9.71 5.86
CA GLY A 86 13.91 8.49 5.11
C GLY A 86 15.17 7.64 5.07
N ILE A 87 15.18 6.48 5.73
CA ILE A 87 16.25 5.51 5.62
C ILE A 87 16.01 4.65 4.39
N ILE A 88 16.85 4.84 3.37
CA ILE A 88 16.69 4.24 2.06
C ILE A 88 17.61 3.03 1.89
N ARG A 89 17.02 1.91 1.44
CA ARG A 89 17.77 0.69 1.16
C ARG A 89 18.60 0.81 -0.11
N GLY A 90 19.92 0.72 0.01
CA GLY A 90 20.88 0.76 -1.09
C GLY A 90 21.82 1.95 -0.98
N GLU A 91 22.97 1.75 -0.34
CA GLU A 91 24.02 2.78 -0.22
C GLU A 91 24.56 3.21 -1.58
N GLU A 92 24.52 2.31 -2.56
CA GLU A 92 24.92 2.56 -3.94
C GLU A 92 24.08 3.64 -4.67
N LEU A 93 23.00 4.08 -4.04
CA LEU A 93 22.12 5.13 -4.55
C LEU A 93 22.52 6.53 -4.09
N ALA A 94 23.39 6.65 -3.08
CA ALA A 94 23.80 7.94 -2.51
C ALA A 94 24.48 8.84 -3.54
N ASP A 95 25.30 8.23 -4.41
CA ASP A 95 26.08 8.94 -5.43
C ASP A 95 25.37 8.99 -6.81
N LYS A 96 24.11 8.57 -6.88
CA LYS A 96 23.32 8.57 -8.12
C LYS A 96 22.28 9.69 -8.11
N PRO A 97 21.90 10.18 -9.30
CA PRO A 97 20.77 11.08 -9.41
C PRO A 97 19.52 10.48 -8.76
N LEU A 98 18.83 11.27 -7.96
CA LEU A 98 17.59 10.80 -7.32
C LEU A 98 16.52 10.53 -8.37
N ASN A 99 15.85 9.41 -8.23
CA ASN A 99 14.66 9.14 -9.02
C ASN A 99 13.50 10.06 -8.58
N HIS A 100 12.43 10.09 -9.35
CA HIS A 100 11.26 10.94 -9.09
C HIS A 100 10.71 10.81 -7.65
N THR A 101 10.65 9.59 -7.11
CA THR A 101 10.11 9.32 -5.75
C THR A 101 10.98 9.99 -4.68
N LEU A 102 12.29 9.76 -4.72
CA LEU A 102 13.22 10.32 -3.73
C LEU A 102 13.42 11.82 -3.91
N SER A 103 13.49 12.31 -5.15
CA SER A 103 13.55 13.75 -5.44
C SER A 103 12.33 14.47 -4.86
N LYS A 104 11.13 13.91 -5.04
CA LYS A 104 9.91 14.49 -4.48
C LYS A 104 9.86 14.42 -2.95
N ALA A 105 10.35 13.34 -2.35
CA ALA A 105 10.48 13.24 -0.90
C ALA A 105 11.42 14.31 -0.33
N GLN A 106 12.56 14.53 -1.00
CA GLN A 106 13.51 15.58 -0.63
C GLN A 106 12.92 17.00 -0.79
N GLN A 107 12.14 17.26 -1.85
CA GLN A 107 11.42 18.52 -2.05
C GLN A 107 10.44 18.83 -0.92
N PHE A 108 9.86 17.82 -0.30
CA PHE A 108 9.03 17.96 0.90
C PHE A 108 9.83 18.02 2.21
N GLY A 109 11.15 18.20 2.13
CA GLY A 109 12.02 18.39 3.29
C GLY A 109 12.51 17.09 3.95
N MET A 110 12.27 15.92 3.35
CA MET A 110 12.78 14.66 3.91
C MET A 110 14.30 14.56 3.70
N GLN A 111 15.04 14.35 4.79
CA GLN A 111 16.43 13.99 4.74
C GLN A 111 16.58 12.52 4.35
N LEU A 112 17.32 12.24 3.28
CA LEU A 112 17.55 10.88 2.80
C LEU A 112 18.86 10.33 3.34
N GLN A 113 18.80 9.18 3.99
CA GLN A 113 19.96 8.43 4.46
C GLN A 113 20.01 7.08 3.75
N PHE A 114 21.08 6.82 3.02
CA PHE A 114 21.23 5.60 2.25
C PHE A 114 22.01 4.56 3.07
N PHE A 115 21.41 3.41 3.30
CA PHE A 115 22.01 2.33 4.08
C PHE A 115 22.33 1.13 3.19
N SER A 116 23.47 0.46 3.50
CA SER A 116 23.77 -0.82 2.86
C SER A 116 22.62 -1.81 3.09
N ARG A 117 22.47 -2.75 2.18
CA ARG A 117 21.43 -3.78 2.29
C ARG A 117 21.58 -4.61 3.56
N GLU A 118 22.79 -4.78 4.03
CA GLU A 118 23.10 -5.49 5.27
C GLU A 118 22.61 -4.69 6.48
N LYS A 119 23.01 -3.42 6.62
CA LYS A 119 22.56 -2.54 7.69
C LYS A 119 21.03 -2.36 7.67
N TYR A 120 20.45 -2.23 6.50
CA TYR A 120 19.00 -2.08 6.33
C TYR A 120 18.19 -3.30 6.81
N ARG A 121 18.74 -4.53 6.70
CA ARG A 121 18.06 -5.73 7.22
C ARG A 121 17.91 -5.72 8.73
N GLN A 122 18.71 -4.93 9.45
CA GLN A 122 18.67 -4.82 10.90
C GLN A 122 17.61 -3.83 11.40
N LYS A 123 16.91 -3.11 10.51
CA LYS A 123 15.99 -2.01 10.82
C LYS A 123 14.89 -2.33 11.84
N ASP A 124 14.51 -3.59 11.98
CA ASP A 124 13.46 -4.06 12.88
C ASP A 124 14.03 -4.68 14.17
N THR A 125 15.36 -4.75 14.32
CA THR A 125 16.00 -5.27 15.55
C THR A 125 15.93 -4.24 16.66
N GLU A 126 15.77 -4.72 17.90
CA GLU A 126 15.70 -3.86 19.08
C GLU A 126 16.95 -3.00 19.24
N ALA A 127 18.13 -3.58 19.04
CA ALA A 127 19.41 -2.87 19.13
C ALA A 127 19.51 -1.71 18.15
N PHE A 128 19.08 -1.93 16.90
CA PHE A 128 19.06 -0.87 15.88
C PHE A 128 18.09 0.25 16.24
N LEU A 129 16.88 -0.11 16.66
CA LEU A 129 15.85 0.87 17.04
C LEU A 129 16.25 1.67 18.29
N GLN A 130 16.90 1.04 19.27
CA GLN A 130 17.45 1.73 20.44
C GLN A 130 18.58 2.70 20.07
N GLN A 131 19.48 2.29 19.16
CA GLN A 131 20.53 3.17 18.66
C GLN A 131 19.92 4.38 17.93
N LEU A 132 18.95 4.16 17.08
CA LEU A 132 18.28 5.22 16.34
C LEU A 132 17.56 6.22 17.27
N LYS A 133 16.96 5.73 18.36
CA LYS A 133 16.36 6.59 19.40
C LYS A 133 17.38 7.39 20.20
N LYS A 134 18.58 6.86 20.42
CA LYS A 134 19.68 7.63 21.06
C LYS A 134 20.17 8.77 20.17
N GLU A 135 20.30 8.50 18.87
CA GLU A 135 20.71 9.50 17.88
C GLU A 135 19.63 10.56 17.64
N HIS A 136 18.37 10.19 17.76
CA HIS A 136 17.20 11.04 17.52
C HIS A 136 16.16 10.89 18.65
N PRO A 137 16.39 11.47 19.83
CA PRO A 137 15.55 11.27 21.01
C PRO A 137 14.13 11.87 20.86
N ASP A 138 13.96 12.85 19.98
CA ASP A 138 12.71 13.52 19.66
C ASP A 138 11.98 12.92 18.44
N ALA A 139 12.45 11.78 17.94
CA ALA A 139 11.87 11.15 16.76
C ALA A 139 10.85 10.07 17.10
N TYR A 140 9.79 10.03 16.31
CA TYR A 140 8.86 8.91 16.21
C TYR A 140 9.23 8.03 15.02
N ILE A 141 9.37 6.74 15.25
CA ILE A 141 9.78 5.78 14.23
C ILE A 141 8.54 5.10 13.65
N VAL A 142 8.34 5.27 12.35
CA VAL A 142 7.31 4.58 11.57
C VAL A 142 7.98 3.43 10.81
N PRO A 143 7.60 2.16 11.01
CA PRO A 143 8.27 1.04 10.35
C PRO A 143 8.07 1.01 8.84
N GLU A 144 8.83 0.17 8.15
CA GLU A 144 8.75 0.02 6.69
C GLU A 144 7.32 -0.27 6.23
N GLY A 145 6.89 0.46 5.19
CA GLY A 145 5.51 0.38 4.69
C GLY A 145 4.44 0.87 5.67
N GLY A 146 4.84 1.43 6.82
CA GLY A 146 3.93 1.87 7.87
C GLY A 146 3.26 0.71 8.63
N SER A 147 3.83 -0.49 8.63
CA SER A 147 3.12 -1.70 9.09
C SER A 147 3.37 -1.98 10.57
N ASN A 148 2.51 -1.43 11.43
CA ASN A 148 2.43 -1.68 12.87
C ASN A 148 0.96 -1.75 13.32
N ALA A 149 0.70 -1.91 14.61
CA ALA A 149 -0.66 -1.98 15.17
C ALA A 149 -1.50 -0.73 14.84
N LEU A 150 -0.90 0.47 14.89
CA LEU A 150 -1.57 1.72 14.55
C LEU A 150 -1.95 1.81 13.07
N ALA A 151 -1.10 1.27 12.19
CA ALA A 151 -1.42 1.19 10.77
C ALA A 151 -2.54 0.17 10.48
N ILE A 152 -2.58 -0.94 11.20
CA ILE A 152 -3.67 -1.92 11.11
C ILE A 152 -4.97 -1.26 11.56
N LEU A 153 -4.96 -0.56 12.69
CA LEU A 153 -6.11 0.20 13.19
C LEU A 153 -6.61 1.22 12.14
N GLY A 154 -5.71 1.99 11.55
CA GLY A 154 -6.07 2.92 10.48
C GLY A 154 -6.66 2.22 9.26
N CYS A 155 -6.09 1.08 8.84
CA CYS A 155 -6.61 0.32 7.70
C CYS A 155 -7.98 -0.33 7.96
N GLN A 156 -8.43 -0.47 9.21
CA GLN A 156 -9.81 -0.89 9.51
C GLN A 156 -10.83 0.16 9.04
N GLU A 157 -10.47 1.43 9.06
CA GLU A 157 -11.31 2.54 8.61
C GLU A 157 -11.54 2.55 7.08
N ILE A 158 -10.81 1.72 6.33
CA ILE A 158 -11.03 1.57 4.88
C ILE A 158 -12.43 1.02 4.58
N LEU A 159 -12.95 0.10 5.42
CA LEU A 159 -14.28 -0.45 5.25
C LEU A 159 -15.31 0.36 6.04
N THR A 160 -16.24 0.98 5.33
CA THR A 160 -17.41 1.63 5.92
C THR A 160 -18.46 0.60 6.34
N ASP A 161 -19.49 1.04 7.10
CA ASP A 161 -20.63 0.18 7.43
C ASP A 161 -21.36 -0.31 6.18
N ASP A 162 -21.45 0.54 5.16
CA ASP A 162 -22.07 0.18 3.89
C ASP A 162 -21.24 -0.84 3.11
N ASP A 163 -19.91 -0.73 3.14
CA ASP A 163 -19.02 -1.75 2.55
C ASP A 163 -19.22 -3.10 3.22
N ARG A 164 -19.33 -3.10 4.56
CA ARG A 164 -19.56 -4.33 5.33
C ARG A 164 -20.92 -4.99 5.06
N LYS A 165 -21.94 -4.23 4.68
CA LYS A 165 -23.29 -4.73 4.37
C LYS A 165 -23.44 -5.17 2.92
N ASN A 166 -22.81 -4.43 2.00
CA ASN A 166 -23.16 -4.52 0.58
C ASN A 166 -22.23 -5.39 -0.26
N TYR A 167 -21.10 -5.83 0.25
CA TYR A 167 -20.15 -6.65 -0.51
C TYR A 167 -19.87 -7.99 0.16
N ASP A 168 -19.74 -9.02 -0.66
CA ASP A 168 -19.53 -10.41 -0.23
C ASP A 168 -18.03 -10.75 -0.20
N VAL A 169 -17.24 -10.12 -1.09
CA VAL A 169 -15.80 -10.32 -1.21
C VAL A 169 -15.11 -8.97 -1.25
N ILE A 170 -14.04 -8.81 -0.48
CA ILE A 170 -13.18 -7.63 -0.49
C ILE A 170 -11.80 -8.02 -1.03
N CYS A 171 -11.36 -7.40 -2.11
CA CYS A 171 -10.07 -7.69 -2.73
C CYS A 171 -9.05 -6.57 -2.47
N CYS A 172 -7.83 -6.94 -2.13
CA CYS A 172 -6.72 -5.96 -2.00
C CYS A 172 -5.38 -6.55 -2.46
N ALA A 173 -4.49 -5.67 -2.92
CA ALA A 173 -3.10 -6.03 -3.16
C ALA A 173 -2.32 -6.09 -1.84
N VAL A 174 -1.40 -7.06 -1.71
CA VAL A 174 -0.65 -7.33 -0.49
C VAL A 174 0.85 -7.17 -0.73
N GLY A 175 1.48 -6.31 0.07
CA GLY A 175 2.94 -6.18 0.17
C GLY A 175 3.42 -6.57 1.56
N THR A 176 3.36 -5.66 2.54
CA THR A 176 3.78 -5.89 3.95
C THR A 176 2.67 -6.43 4.85
N GLY A 177 1.50 -6.76 4.34
CA GLY A 177 0.40 -7.35 5.09
C GLY A 177 -0.47 -6.40 5.94
N GLY A 178 0.00 -5.20 6.28
CA GLY A 178 -0.74 -4.32 7.20
C GLY A 178 -2.12 -3.88 6.69
N THR A 179 -2.29 -3.69 5.37
CA THR A 179 -3.60 -3.31 4.81
C THR A 179 -4.59 -4.46 4.88
N ILE A 180 -4.19 -5.65 4.43
CA ILE A 180 -5.08 -6.81 4.47
C ILE A 180 -5.46 -7.17 5.90
N LEU A 181 -4.55 -7.06 6.87
CA LEU A 181 -4.87 -7.26 8.29
C LEU A 181 -5.97 -6.29 8.76
N GLY A 182 -5.85 -5.01 8.43
CA GLY A 182 -6.91 -4.04 8.76
C GLY A 182 -8.24 -4.39 8.13
N LEU A 183 -8.26 -4.81 6.87
CA LEU A 183 -9.49 -5.25 6.18
C LEU A 183 -10.08 -6.53 6.81
N ILE A 184 -9.24 -7.50 7.17
CA ILE A 184 -9.65 -8.72 7.86
C ILE A 184 -10.33 -8.35 9.18
N GLU A 185 -9.68 -7.55 10.03
CA GLU A 185 -10.21 -7.17 11.34
C GLU A 185 -11.52 -6.37 11.23
N ALA A 186 -11.66 -5.52 10.21
CA ALA A 186 -12.87 -4.73 9.98
C ALA A 186 -14.01 -5.50 9.31
N SER A 187 -13.72 -6.65 8.65
CA SER A 187 -14.71 -7.38 7.86
C SER A 187 -15.82 -8.01 8.71
N SER A 188 -17.02 -8.10 8.13
CA SER A 188 -18.12 -8.88 8.69
C SER A 188 -17.91 -10.39 8.49
N THR A 189 -18.59 -11.21 9.28
CA THR A 189 -18.43 -12.68 9.26
C THR A 189 -18.82 -13.33 7.92
N HIS A 190 -19.74 -12.73 7.17
CA HIS A 190 -20.15 -13.22 5.85
C HIS A 190 -19.19 -12.85 4.74
N GLN A 191 -18.34 -11.82 4.95
CA GLN A 191 -17.41 -11.35 3.94
C GLN A 191 -16.18 -12.24 3.83
N LYS A 192 -15.65 -12.40 2.64
CA LYS A 192 -14.34 -13.02 2.37
C LYS A 192 -13.33 -11.95 1.97
N ILE A 193 -12.14 -11.99 2.55
CA ILE A 193 -11.05 -11.10 2.19
C ILE A 193 -10.07 -11.86 1.30
N LEU A 194 -9.86 -11.38 0.08
CA LEU A 194 -8.95 -11.97 -0.89
C LEU A 194 -7.77 -11.04 -1.14
N GLY A 195 -6.59 -11.47 -0.73
CA GLY A 195 -5.33 -10.77 -0.94
C GLY A 195 -4.58 -11.27 -2.17
N PHE A 196 -4.07 -10.37 -2.98
CA PHE A 196 -3.19 -10.68 -4.10
C PHE A 196 -1.78 -10.25 -3.75
N SER A 197 -0.91 -11.22 -3.48
CA SER A 197 0.48 -10.94 -3.09
C SER A 197 1.29 -10.40 -4.25
N ALA A 198 2.02 -9.31 -4.03
CA ALA A 198 3.04 -8.83 -4.96
C ALA A 198 4.36 -9.61 -4.83
N LEU A 199 4.47 -10.46 -3.82
CA LEU A 199 5.65 -11.27 -3.49
C LEU A 199 5.37 -12.73 -3.80
N LYS A 200 6.40 -13.48 -4.18
CA LYS A 200 6.31 -14.91 -4.42
C LYS A 200 6.55 -15.68 -3.12
N GLY A 201 5.74 -16.71 -2.88
CA GLY A 201 5.84 -17.61 -1.74
C GLY A 201 4.75 -17.38 -0.68
N GLU A 202 4.42 -18.43 0.04
CA GLU A 202 3.32 -18.47 1.02
C GLU A 202 3.63 -17.80 2.37
N PHE A 203 4.81 -17.20 2.54
CA PHE A 203 5.23 -16.67 3.83
C PHE A 203 4.30 -15.58 4.36
N LEU A 204 3.71 -14.75 3.48
CA LEU A 204 2.73 -13.73 3.88
C LEU A 204 1.47 -14.35 4.48
N GLN A 205 0.98 -15.45 3.92
CA GLN A 205 -0.17 -16.14 4.48
C GLN A 205 0.12 -16.66 5.89
N LYS A 206 1.32 -17.22 6.11
CA LYS A 206 1.76 -17.68 7.44
C LYS A 206 1.91 -16.53 8.43
N GLU A 207 2.51 -15.42 8.01
CA GLU A 207 2.66 -14.23 8.86
C GLU A 207 1.32 -13.60 9.25
N ILE A 208 0.36 -13.54 8.34
CA ILE A 208 -0.97 -13.01 8.62
C ILE A 208 -1.73 -13.93 9.56
N ALA A 209 -1.66 -15.26 9.38
CA ALA A 209 -2.29 -16.24 10.25
C ALA A 209 -1.86 -16.12 11.73
N LEU A 210 -0.63 -15.68 11.99
CA LEU A 210 -0.13 -15.44 13.34
C LEU A 210 -0.69 -14.15 13.99
N LYS A 211 -1.32 -13.28 13.20
CA LYS A 211 -1.73 -11.92 13.64
C LYS A 211 -3.25 -11.73 13.71
N THR A 212 -4.03 -12.73 13.31
CA THR A 212 -5.49 -12.68 13.37
C THR A 212 -6.06 -14.04 13.76
N THR A 213 -7.19 -14.02 14.44
CA THR A 213 -7.98 -15.23 14.75
C THR A 213 -9.10 -15.49 13.73
N LYS A 214 -9.32 -14.53 12.81
CA LYS A 214 -10.33 -14.67 11.75
C LYS A 214 -9.85 -15.64 10.67
N SER A 215 -10.77 -16.39 10.08
CA SER A 215 -10.49 -17.40 9.05
C SER A 215 -11.14 -17.09 7.68
N ASN A 216 -11.83 -15.96 7.58
CA ASN A 216 -12.57 -15.56 6.38
C ASN A 216 -11.68 -14.84 5.32
N TRP A 217 -10.43 -15.23 5.23
CA TRP A 217 -9.48 -14.61 4.31
C TRP A 217 -8.57 -15.63 3.62
N LYS A 218 -8.02 -15.22 2.49
CA LYS A 218 -7.00 -15.98 1.74
C LYS A 218 -6.05 -14.98 1.05
N ILE A 219 -4.79 -15.37 0.92
CA ILE A 219 -3.80 -14.68 0.08
C ILE A 219 -3.35 -15.65 -1.01
N THR A 220 -3.34 -15.17 -2.27
CA THR A 220 -2.74 -15.89 -3.39
C THR A 220 -1.52 -15.13 -3.91
N ASP A 221 -0.49 -15.86 -4.35
CA ASP A 221 0.69 -15.36 -5.06
C ASP A 221 0.76 -15.85 -6.52
N ASP A 222 -0.29 -16.52 -7.01
CA ASP A 222 -0.37 -17.04 -8.37
C ASP A 222 -0.20 -15.94 -9.43
N TYR A 223 -0.58 -14.72 -9.09
CA TYR A 223 -0.56 -13.55 -9.98
C TYR A 223 0.57 -12.57 -9.65
N CYS A 224 1.62 -13.01 -8.95
CA CYS A 224 2.73 -12.14 -8.57
C CYS A 224 3.71 -11.83 -9.72
N PHE A 225 3.55 -12.46 -10.89
CA PHE A 225 4.41 -12.29 -12.07
C PHE A 225 5.92 -12.50 -11.76
N GLY A 226 6.21 -13.52 -10.94
CA GLY A 226 7.57 -13.85 -10.51
C GLY A 226 8.08 -13.10 -9.29
N GLY A 227 7.26 -12.22 -8.67
CA GLY A 227 7.55 -11.56 -7.40
C GLY A 227 7.60 -10.04 -7.46
N TYR A 228 8.15 -9.43 -6.39
CA TYR A 228 8.17 -7.99 -6.23
C TYR A 228 8.87 -7.26 -7.38
N ALA A 229 8.21 -6.24 -7.91
CA ALA A 229 8.68 -5.41 -9.03
C ALA A 229 9.00 -6.18 -10.33
N LYS A 230 8.70 -7.48 -10.41
CA LYS A 230 8.74 -8.22 -11.68
C LYS A 230 7.48 -7.92 -12.48
N THR A 231 7.67 -7.74 -13.78
CA THR A 231 6.59 -7.36 -14.71
C THR A 231 6.76 -8.13 -16.03
N THR A 232 5.70 -8.25 -16.79
CA THR A 232 5.69 -8.84 -18.13
C THR A 232 5.02 -7.91 -19.12
N VAL A 233 5.21 -8.14 -20.42
CA VAL A 233 4.51 -7.43 -21.49
C VAL A 233 2.99 -7.63 -21.33
N GLU A 234 2.57 -8.85 -21.01
CA GLU A 234 1.17 -9.19 -20.76
C GLU A 234 0.53 -8.30 -19.68
N LEU A 235 1.21 -8.14 -18.53
CA LEU A 235 0.72 -7.26 -17.46
C LEU A 235 0.59 -5.80 -17.90
N PHE A 236 1.56 -5.28 -18.64
CA PHE A 236 1.49 -3.91 -19.15
C PHE A 236 0.37 -3.72 -20.17
N THR A 237 0.20 -4.68 -21.10
CA THR A 237 -0.91 -4.67 -22.06
C THR A 237 -2.25 -4.69 -21.34
N PHE A 238 -2.39 -5.55 -20.33
CA PHE A 238 -3.59 -5.58 -19.48
C PHE A 238 -3.85 -4.23 -18.82
N ILE A 239 -2.85 -3.63 -18.19
CA ILE A 239 -3.00 -2.31 -17.53
C ILE A 239 -3.47 -1.25 -18.52
N GLN A 240 -2.87 -1.18 -19.70
CA GLN A 240 -3.26 -0.22 -20.74
C GLN A 240 -4.71 -0.41 -21.20
N ASN A 241 -5.10 -1.65 -21.51
CA ASN A 241 -6.47 -1.96 -21.95
C ASN A 241 -7.49 -1.64 -20.85
N PHE A 242 -7.17 -1.99 -19.58
CA PHE A 242 -8.01 -1.71 -18.43
C PHE A 242 -8.22 -0.20 -18.24
N GLU A 243 -7.14 0.58 -18.33
CA GLU A 243 -7.21 2.03 -18.20
C GLU A 243 -7.99 2.68 -19.32
N GLN A 244 -7.77 2.22 -20.56
CA GLN A 244 -8.50 2.72 -21.72
C GLN A 244 -10.00 2.45 -21.57
N GLN A 245 -10.37 1.26 -21.09
CA GLN A 245 -11.78 0.85 -20.97
C GLN A 245 -12.49 1.51 -19.79
N TYR A 246 -11.83 1.59 -18.63
CA TYR A 246 -12.50 1.98 -17.36
C TYR A 246 -12.09 3.35 -16.85
N GLN A 247 -11.08 3.99 -17.44
CA GLN A 247 -10.52 5.28 -16.98
C GLN A 247 -10.03 5.22 -15.52
N ILE A 248 -9.54 4.06 -15.10
CA ILE A 248 -8.97 3.82 -13.77
C ILE A 248 -7.48 3.53 -13.92
N PRO A 249 -6.59 4.45 -13.52
CA PRO A 249 -5.16 4.24 -13.62
C PRO A 249 -4.69 3.12 -12.68
N LEU A 250 -3.83 2.25 -13.16
CA LEU A 250 -3.22 1.17 -12.39
C LEU A 250 -1.69 1.29 -12.39
N GLU A 251 -1.04 0.73 -11.39
CA GLU A 251 0.41 0.58 -11.37
C GLU A 251 0.80 -0.91 -11.41
N GLN A 252 2.01 -1.17 -11.87
CA GLN A 252 2.47 -2.50 -12.26
C GLN A 252 2.90 -3.41 -11.11
N ILE A 253 3.02 -2.93 -9.87
CA ILE A 253 3.55 -3.71 -8.73
C ILE A 253 2.44 -4.37 -7.93
N TYR A 254 1.34 -3.64 -7.69
CA TYR A 254 0.26 -4.03 -6.78
C TYR A 254 -1.10 -4.10 -7.47
N THR A 255 -1.65 -2.94 -7.86
CA THR A 255 -3.04 -2.83 -8.33
C THR A 255 -3.27 -3.48 -9.68
N GLY A 256 -2.30 -3.39 -10.59
CA GLY A 256 -2.37 -4.06 -11.89
C GLY A 256 -2.37 -5.58 -11.75
N LYS A 257 -1.48 -6.13 -10.93
CA LYS A 257 -1.42 -7.58 -10.66
C LYS A 257 -2.68 -8.10 -9.99
N MET A 258 -3.20 -7.36 -9.02
CA MET A 258 -4.44 -7.71 -8.33
C MET A 258 -5.62 -7.75 -9.29
N LEU A 259 -5.82 -6.73 -10.11
CA LEU A 259 -6.93 -6.69 -11.05
C LEU A 259 -6.79 -7.72 -12.16
N PHE A 260 -5.58 -7.94 -12.67
CA PHE A 260 -5.31 -9.04 -13.60
C PHE A 260 -5.75 -10.38 -13.01
N GLY A 261 -5.30 -10.67 -11.78
CA GLY A 261 -5.64 -11.92 -11.10
C GLY A 261 -7.13 -12.03 -10.79
N LEU A 262 -7.76 -10.97 -10.36
CA LEU A 262 -9.20 -10.98 -10.06
C LEU A 262 -10.05 -11.26 -11.30
N LEU A 263 -9.76 -10.57 -12.41
CA LEU A 263 -10.52 -10.81 -13.65
C LEU A 263 -10.29 -12.22 -14.19
N ASN A 264 -9.06 -12.74 -14.11
CA ASN A 264 -8.79 -14.13 -14.48
C ASN A 264 -9.57 -15.13 -13.60
N LEU A 265 -9.67 -14.91 -12.28
CA LEU A 265 -10.48 -15.75 -11.39
C LEU A 265 -11.98 -15.71 -11.75
N ILE A 266 -12.49 -14.55 -12.19
CA ILE A 266 -13.88 -14.39 -12.63
C ILE A 266 -14.13 -15.15 -13.93
N GLU A 267 -13.26 -15.00 -14.92
CA GLU A 267 -13.32 -15.73 -16.20
C GLU A 267 -13.32 -17.24 -16.00
N ASN A 268 -12.58 -17.71 -14.98
CA ASN A 268 -12.54 -19.12 -14.58
C ASN A 268 -13.66 -19.55 -13.61
N ASN A 269 -14.73 -18.76 -13.47
CA ASN A 269 -15.90 -19.07 -12.64
C ASN A 269 -15.58 -19.38 -11.16
N HIS A 270 -14.56 -18.71 -10.60
CA HIS A 270 -14.17 -18.93 -9.21
C HIS A 270 -15.20 -18.38 -8.20
N PHE A 271 -16.06 -17.48 -8.61
CA PHE A 271 -17.07 -16.85 -7.76
C PHE A 271 -18.48 -17.33 -8.13
N ALA A 272 -19.35 -17.43 -7.14
CA ALA A 272 -20.76 -17.71 -7.36
C ALA A 272 -21.44 -16.57 -8.13
N LYS A 273 -22.53 -16.90 -8.85
CA LYS A 273 -23.36 -15.89 -9.51
C LYS A 273 -23.87 -14.85 -8.50
N ASN A 274 -23.95 -13.61 -8.92
CA ASN A 274 -24.37 -12.45 -8.12
C ASN A 274 -23.45 -12.10 -6.96
N THR A 275 -22.23 -12.67 -6.88
CA THR A 275 -21.23 -12.23 -5.90
C THR A 275 -20.88 -10.74 -6.14
N ARG A 276 -20.94 -9.94 -5.08
CA ARG A 276 -20.60 -8.51 -5.09
C ARG A 276 -19.19 -8.34 -4.55
N ILE A 277 -18.27 -7.91 -5.38
CA ILE A 277 -16.85 -7.77 -5.06
C ILE A 277 -16.50 -6.29 -4.92
N LEU A 278 -15.92 -5.90 -3.78
CA LEU A 278 -15.29 -4.61 -3.59
C LEU A 278 -13.77 -4.74 -3.77
N VAL A 279 -13.24 -4.00 -4.70
CA VAL A 279 -11.78 -3.93 -4.94
C VAL A 279 -11.23 -2.65 -4.30
N ILE A 280 -10.26 -2.80 -3.42
CA ILE A 280 -9.58 -1.67 -2.80
C ILE A 280 -8.44 -1.20 -3.71
N HIS A 281 -8.65 -0.08 -4.41
CA HIS A 281 -7.59 0.57 -5.17
C HIS A 281 -6.63 1.29 -4.21
N SER A 282 -5.55 0.64 -3.87
CA SER A 282 -4.63 1.06 -2.80
C SER A 282 -3.69 2.22 -3.16
N GLY A 283 -3.89 2.88 -4.29
CA GLY A 283 -3.04 3.97 -4.76
C GLY A 283 -1.70 3.47 -5.32
N GLY A 284 -0.62 4.20 -5.03
CA GLY A 284 0.73 3.80 -5.47
C GLY A 284 1.10 4.32 -6.86
N LEU A 285 0.28 5.14 -7.46
CA LEU A 285 0.42 5.62 -8.84
C LEU A 285 1.70 6.47 -9.07
N GLN A 286 2.30 7.01 -8.03
CA GLN A 286 3.53 7.78 -8.13
C GLN A 286 4.75 6.92 -8.57
N GLY A 287 4.72 5.61 -8.32
CA GLY A 287 5.74 4.65 -8.75
C GLY A 287 5.46 4.00 -10.11
N ARG A 288 4.46 4.51 -10.82
CA ARG A 288 4.02 3.99 -12.10
C ARG A 288 5.08 4.21 -13.17
N LYS A 289 5.39 3.15 -13.92
CA LYS A 289 6.17 3.25 -15.15
C LYS A 289 5.21 3.47 -16.31
N MET A 290 5.52 4.45 -17.15
CA MET A 290 4.80 4.63 -18.41
C MET A 290 5.15 3.47 -19.34
N PRO A 291 4.17 2.92 -20.08
CA PRO A 291 4.43 1.76 -20.92
C PRO A 291 5.30 2.12 -22.14
N PHE A 292 6.21 1.22 -22.47
CA PHE A 292 6.92 1.10 -23.75
C PHE A 292 8.03 2.08 -24.16
N SER A 293 8.30 3.19 -23.49
CA SER A 293 9.49 4.00 -23.82
C SER A 293 10.83 3.35 -23.36
N ASP A 294 10.78 2.47 -22.35
CA ASP A 294 12.00 1.96 -21.69
C ASP A 294 12.23 0.44 -21.83
N LEU A 295 11.42 -0.28 -22.62
CA LEU A 295 11.61 -1.72 -22.83
C LEU A 295 12.64 -2.05 -23.91
N ASN A 296 13.21 -1.03 -24.59
CA ASN A 296 14.23 -1.16 -25.64
C ASN A 296 15.59 -0.57 -25.22
N GLN A 297 15.88 -0.43 -23.92
CA GLN A 297 17.22 -0.08 -23.44
C GLN A 297 17.81 -1.18 -22.56
#